data_a4fa0b235353c0022a347fd64ff770b4
#
_entry.id   a4fa0b235353c0022a347fd64ff770b4
#
_cell.length_a   1.000
_cell.length_b   1.000
_cell.length_c   1.000
_cell.angle_alpha   90.00
_cell.angle_beta   90.00
_cell.angle_gamma   90.00
#
_symmetry.space_group_name_H-M   'P 1'
#
loop_
_entity.id
_entity.type
_entity.pdbx_description
1 polymer ?
#
loop_
_entity_poly.entity_id
_entity_poly.type
_entity_poly.pdbx_seq_one_letter_code
_entity_poly.pdbx_strand_id
1 'polypeptide(L)'
;MIHSVEMMARKSQRNGAAGKREAILRAATRVFARNGYFNSKVADIAAAAGVADGTVYLYFKSKEEILHSIFDQNMAEAIDAARKLTEKLSDPREKLRRIAALHLERLGADRDLAVVFQVELRGSTKFMQEFSAAGFAEYLSLLRATFEKGQRRGVFRKELNAKAVSKILFGALDEMATNWIISKRNYKLEPMAEVVMEVFLNGVSAR
;
A
#
# COMPACT_ATOMS: atom_id res chain seq x y z
N MET A 1 2.03 -42.53 12.19
CA MET A 1 3.20 -42.12 11.34
C MET A 1 2.79 -41.60 9.96
N ILE A 2 1.91 -42.26 9.21
CA ILE A 2 1.48 -41.86 7.84
C ILE A 2 0.79 -40.48 7.82
N HIS A 3 -0.11 -40.17 8.75
CA HIS A 3 -0.80 -38.86 8.83
C HIS A 3 0.13 -37.66 9.05
N SER A 4 1.26 -37.85 9.76
CA SER A 4 2.23 -36.78 10.02
C SER A 4 3.07 -36.45 8.81
N VAL A 5 3.39 -37.44 7.97
CA VAL A 5 4.16 -37.26 6.72
C VAL A 5 3.30 -36.56 5.65
N GLU A 6 2.03 -36.94 5.51
CA GLU A 6 1.08 -36.28 4.59
C GLU A 6 0.82 -34.82 4.99
N MET A 7 0.72 -34.52 6.29
CA MET A 7 0.55 -33.16 6.78
C MET A 7 1.77 -32.29 6.54
N MET A 8 2.99 -32.84 6.69
CA MET A 8 4.25 -32.15 6.35
C MET A 8 4.40 -31.91 4.85
N ALA A 9 4.06 -32.90 4.02
CA ALA A 9 4.10 -32.76 2.56
C ALA A 9 3.14 -31.68 2.06
N ARG A 10 1.90 -31.64 2.56
CA ARG A 10 0.90 -30.59 2.25
C ARG A 10 1.36 -29.21 2.71
N LYS A 11 2.00 -29.10 3.88
CA LYS A 11 2.56 -27.83 4.39
C LYS A 11 3.73 -27.34 3.52
N SER A 12 4.60 -28.23 3.07
CA SER A 12 5.72 -27.93 2.17
C SER A 12 5.23 -27.47 0.79
N GLN A 13 4.22 -28.16 0.21
CA GLN A 13 3.60 -27.75 -1.06
C GLN A 13 2.89 -26.39 -0.97
N ARG A 14 2.17 -26.13 0.12
CA ARG A 14 1.52 -24.82 0.36
C ARG A 14 2.55 -23.69 0.50
N ASN A 15 3.67 -23.93 1.19
CA ASN A 15 4.75 -22.96 1.32
C ASN A 15 5.46 -22.71 -0.02
N GLY A 16 5.66 -23.73 -0.85
CA GLY A 16 6.20 -23.60 -2.19
C GLY A 16 5.27 -22.85 -3.14
N ALA A 17 3.96 -23.11 -3.04
CA ALA A 17 2.95 -22.41 -3.85
C ALA A 17 2.82 -20.93 -3.44
N ALA A 18 2.78 -20.62 -2.13
CA ALA A 18 2.77 -19.26 -1.64
C ALA A 18 4.02 -18.47 -2.06
N GLY A 19 5.20 -19.08 -1.98
CA GLY A 19 6.46 -18.47 -2.43
C GLY A 19 6.49 -18.17 -3.93
N LYS A 20 5.91 -19.05 -4.76
CA LYS A 20 5.81 -18.81 -6.22
C LYS A 20 4.84 -17.67 -6.53
N ARG A 21 3.67 -17.65 -5.89
CA ARG A 21 2.69 -16.57 -6.06
C ARG A 21 3.33 -15.21 -5.74
N GLU A 22 4.06 -15.13 -4.65
CA GLU A 22 4.73 -13.90 -4.23
C GLU A 22 5.88 -13.51 -5.17
N ALA A 23 6.64 -14.47 -5.70
CA ALA A 23 7.67 -14.23 -6.71
C ALA A 23 7.07 -13.64 -8.00
N ILE A 24 5.90 -14.13 -8.43
CA ILE A 24 5.18 -13.60 -9.58
C ILE A 24 4.72 -12.15 -9.31
N LEU A 25 4.17 -11.85 -8.14
CA LEU A 25 3.75 -10.49 -7.80
C LEU A 25 4.92 -9.50 -7.77
N ARG A 26 6.05 -9.88 -7.16
CA ARG A 26 7.29 -9.05 -7.19
C ARG A 26 7.82 -8.84 -8.61
N ALA A 27 7.80 -9.87 -9.45
CA ALA A 27 8.19 -9.75 -10.85
C ALA A 27 7.25 -8.82 -11.62
N ALA A 28 5.95 -8.96 -11.42
CA ALA A 28 4.93 -8.13 -12.04
C ALA A 28 5.08 -6.66 -11.64
N THR A 29 5.34 -6.36 -10.36
CA THR A 29 5.61 -4.99 -9.89
C THR A 29 6.75 -4.36 -10.67
N ARG A 30 7.89 -5.07 -10.83
CA ARG A 30 9.01 -4.58 -11.63
C ARG A 30 8.69 -4.38 -13.11
N VAL A 31 7.96 -5.33 -13.71
CA VAL A 31 7.58 -5.28 -15.13
C VAL A 31 6.61 -4.12 -15.38
N PHE A 32 5.60 -3.96 -14.55
CA PHE A 32 4.64 -2.85 -14.66
C PHE A 32 5.31 -1.49 -14.45
N ALA A 33 6.19 -1.37 -13.47
CA ALA A 33 6.91 -0.12 -13.22
C ALA A 33 7.81 0.30 -14.38
N ARG A 34 8.43 -0.67 -15.09
CA ARG A 34 9.37 -0.39 -16.20
C ARG A 34 8.70 -0.15 -17.53
N ASN A 35 7.72 -0.98 -17.86
CA ASN A 35 7.12 -1.04 -19.20
C ASN A 35 5.76 -0.33 -19.25
N GLY A 36 5.17 0.00 -18.10
CA GLY A 36 3.76 0.36 -17.96
C GLY A 36 2.84 -0.86 -17.99
N TYR A 37 1.72 -0.79 -17.29
CA TYR A 37 0.75 -1.88 -17.23
C TYR A 37 0.25 -2.30 -18.64
N PHE A 38 -0.14 -1.33 -19.46
CA PHE A 38 -0.76 -1.62 -20.76
C PHE A 38 0.21 -2.33 -21.73
N ASN A 39 1.49 -1.96 -21.70
CA ASN A 39 2.52 -2.53 -22.59
C ASN A 39 3.09 -3.87 -22.07
N SER A 40 2.84 -4.23 -20.83
CA SER A 40 3.36 -5.47 -20.23
C SER A 40 2.54 -6.68 -20.63
N LYS A 41 3.21 -7.80 -20.89
CA LYS A 41 2.60 -9.10 -21.19
C LYS A 41 2.80 -10.06 -20.01
N VAL A 42 1.93 -11.07 -19.87
CA VAL A 42 2.09 -12.12 -18.85
C VAL A 42 3.39 -12.90 -19.07
N ALA A 43 3.81 -13.08 -20.33
CA ALA A 43 5.09 -13.71 -20.67
C ALA A 43 6.30 -12.93 -20.08
N ASP A 44 6.26 -11.59 -20.09
CA ASP A 44 7.32 -10.77 -19.50
C ASP A 44 7.41 -10.97 -17.97
N ILE A 45 6.24 -11.10 -17.32
CA ILE A 45 6.13 -11.38 -15.90
C ILE A 45 6.67 -12.77 -15.57
N ALA A 46 6.30 -13.79 -16.37
CA ALA A 46 6.76 -15.17 -16.21
C ALA A 46 8.28 -15.25 -16.33
N ALA A 47 8.85 -14.64 -17.38
CA ALA A 47 10.29 -14.56 -17.59
C ALA A 47 11.00 -13.87 -16.41
N ALA A 48 10.47 -12.72 -15.93
CA ALA A 48 11.03 -12.00 -14.79
C ALA A 48 10.90 -12.73 -13.44
N ALA A 49 9.91 -13.62 -13.31
CA ALA A 49 9.69 -14.48 -12.15
C ALA A 49 10.50 -15.80 -12.21
N GLY A 50 11.12 -16.12 -13.35
CA GLY A 50 11.84 -17.39 -13.56
C GLY A 50 10.90 -18.60 -13.64
N VAL A 51 9.68 -18.43 -14.18
CA VAL A 51 8.68 -19.49 -14.33
C VAL A 51 8.16 -19.57 -15.78
N ALA A 52 7.55 -20.70 -16.15
CA ALA A 52 6.85 -20.81 -17.42
C ALA A 52 5.54 -20.00 -17.40
N ASP A 53 5.09 -19.50 -18.57
CA ASP A 53 3.84 -18.75 -18.73
C ASP A 53 2.63 -19.47 -18.12
N GLY A 54 2.49 -20.77 -18.40
CA GLY A 54 1.44 -21.60 -17.82
C GLY A 54 1.44 -21.64 -16.30
N THR A 55 2.62 -21.44 -15.66
CA THR A 55 2.69 -21.37 -14.20
C THR A 55 2.03 -20.11 -13.66
N VAL A 56 2.14 -18.97 -14.34
CA VAL A 56 1.46 -17.73 -13.94
C VAL A 56 -0.05 -17.92 -13.92
N TYR A 57 -0.59 -18.57 -14.95
CA TYR A 57 -2.04 -18.84 -15.07
C TYR A 57 -2.60 -19.85 -14.05
N LEU A 58 -1.71 -20.61 -13.35
CA LEU A 58 -2.14 -21.41 -12.19
C LEU A 58 -2.49 -20.56 -10.96
N TYR A 59 -1.97 -19.33 -10.88
CA TYR A 59 -2.14 -18.43 -9.73
C TYR A 59 -3.04 -17.24 -10.02
N PHE A 60 -3.08 -16.79 -11.29
CA PHE A 60 -3.79 -15.57 -11.69
C PHE A 60 -4.46 -15.78 -13.04
N LYS A 61 -5.74 -15.46 -13.12
CA LYS A 61 -6.54 -15.62 -14.35
C LYS A 61 -6.21 -14.59 -15.42
N SER A 62 -5.69 -13.43 -15.01
CA SER A 62 -5.41 -12.32 -15.92
C SER A 62 -4.32 -11.40 -15.38
N LYS A 63 -3.76 -10.58 -16.27
CA LYS A 63 -2.85 -9.47 -15.91
C LYS A 63 -3.51 -8.46 -14.94
N GLU A 64 -4.80 -8.26 -15.09
CA GLU A 64 -5.60 -7.40 -14.22
C GLU A 64 -5.67 -7.96 -12.80
N GLU A 65 -5.93 -9.28 -12.64
CA GLU A 65 -5.93 -9.94 -11.32
C GLU A 65 -4.55 -9.85 -10.63
N ILE A 66 -3.45 -9.88 -11.40
CA ILE A 66 -2.10 -9.67 -10.86
C ILE A 66 -1.97 -8.26 -10.29
N LEU A 67 -2.39 -7.23 -11.05
CA LEU A 67 -2.33 -5.84 -10.59
C LEU A 67 -3.20 -5.61 -9.34
N HIS A 68 -4.44 -6.15 -9.33
CA HIS A 68 -5.31 -6.14 -8.15
C HIS A 68 -4.64 -6.79 -6.94
N SER A 69 -4.04 -7.97 -7.13
CA SER A 69 -3.37 -8.69 -6.04
C SER A 69 -2.17 -7.93 -5.48
N ILE A 70 -1.41 -7.20 -6.31
CA ILE A 70 -0.32 -6.32 -5.84
C ILE A 70 -0.89 -5.25 -4.92
N PHE A 71 -1.97 -4.59 -5.33
CA PHE A 71 -2.59 -3.54 -4.54
C PHE A 71 -3.15 -4.08 -3.22
N ASP A 72 -4.03 -5.08 -3.29
CA ASP A 72 -4.73 -5.64 -2.13
C ASP A 72 -3.76 -6.17 -1.08
N GLN A 73 -2.72 -6.90 -1.50
CA GLN A 73 -1.72 -7.42 -0.58
C GLN A 73 -0.96 -6.29 0.11
N ASN A 74 -0.48 -5.30 -0.64
CA ASN A 74 0.28 -4.19 -0.06
C ASN A 74 -0.57 -3.30 0.84
N MET A 75 -1.85 -3.07 0.49
CA MET A 75 -2.79 -2.33 1.35
C MET A 75 -3.07 -3.07 2.65
N ALA A 76 -3.35 -4.38 2.59
CA ALA A 76 -3.58 -5.20 3.77
C ALA A 76 -2.36 -5.21 4.72
N GLU A 77 -1.16 -5.37 4.16
CA GLU A 77 0.09 -5.32 4.92
C GLU A 77 0.33 -3.93 5.55
N ALA A 78 0.05 -2.85 4.81
CA ALA A 78 0.21 -1.49 5.32
C ALA A 78 -0.76 -1.20 6.48
N ILE A 79 -2.03 -1.61 6.35
CA ILE A 79 -3.05 -1.44 7.39
C ILE A 79 -2.71 -2.26 8.64
N ASP A 80 -2.30 -3.51 8.48
CA ASP A 80 -1.90 -4.38 9.59
C ASP A 80 -0.68 -3.82 10.32
N ALA A 81 0.34 -3.39 9.58
CA ALA A 81 1.53 -2.76 10.14
C ALA A 81 1.18 -1.45 10.89
N ALA A 82 0.32 -0.60 10.32
CA ALA A 82 -0.11 0.63 10.97
C ALA A 82 -0.90 0.36 12.26
N ARG A 83 -1.78 -0.63 12.28
CA ARG A 83 -2.52 -1.05 13.48
C ARG A 83 -1.57 -1.51 14.59
N LYS A 84 -0.66 -2.45 14.27
CA LYS A 84 0.33 -2.97 15.21
C LYS A 84 1.23 -1.87 15.78
N LEU A 85 1.74 -1.00 14.90
CA LEU A 85 2.63 0.10 15.29
C LEU A 85 1.96 1.10 16.23
N THR A 86 0.65 1.32 16.07
CA THR A 86 -0.11 2.33 16.83
C THR A 86 -0.95 1.76 17.97
N GLU A 87 -0.96 0.43 18.15
CA GLU A 87 -1.80 -0.24 19.16
C GLU A 87 -1.61 0.33 20.56
N LYS A 88 -0.36 0.46 20.99
CA LYS A 88 0.02 0.93 22.33
C LYS A 88 0.05 2.44 22.48
N LEU A 89 -0.08 3.19 21.39
CA LEU A 89 -0.07 4.65 21.43
C LEU A 89 -1.43 5.17 21.90
N SER A 90 -1.42 6.12 22.84
CA SER A 90 -2.64 6.75 23.32
C SER A 90 -2.92 8.08 22.63
N ASP A 91 -1.89 8.87 22.28
CA ASP A 91 -2.02 10.17 21.67
C ASP A 91 -2.42 10.07 20.19
N PRO A 92 -3.55 10.67 19.77
CA PRO A 92 -3.98 10.67 18.36
C PRO A 92 -3.00 11.38 17.42
N ARG A 93 -2.24 12.40 17.91
CA ARG A 93 -1.23 13.08 17.09
C ARG A 93 -0.10 12.13 16.74
N GLU A 94 0.41 11.44 17.74
CA GLU A 94 1.49 10.47 17.55
C GLU A 94 1.04 9.29 16.66
N LYS A 95 -0.20 8.83 16.81
CA LYS A 95 -0.76 7.79 15.92
C LYS A 95 -0.73 8.24 14.46
N LEU A 96 -1.21 9.45 14.16
CA LEU A 96 -1.20 9.97 12.79
C LEU A 96 0.22 10.15 12.25
N ARG A 97 1.17 10.65 13.07
CA ARG A 97 2.59 10.75 12.69
C ARG A 97 3.17 9.39 12.30
N ARG A 98 2.91 8.37 13.10
CA ARG A 98 3.44 7.01 12.84
C ARG A 98 2.82 6.38 11.60
N ILE A 99 1.52 6.58 11.36
CA ILE A 99 0.86 6.10 10.15
C ILE A 99 1.43 6.82 8.91
N ALA A 100 1.61 8.14 8.98
CA ALA A 100 2.19 8.94 7.91
C ALA A 100 3.64 8.53 7.60
N ALA A 101 4.47 8.34 8.63
CA ALA A 101 5.84 7.87 8.48
C ALA A 101 5.89 6.50 7.79
N LEU A 102 5.09 5.54 8.28
CA LEU A 102 5.01 4.18 7.70
C LEU A 102 4.56 4.22 6.23
N HIS A 103 3.62 5.12 5.87
CA HIS A 103 3.16 5.28 4.49
C HIS A 103 4.31 5.63 3.54
N LEU A 104 5.08 6.66 3.86
CA LEU A 104 6.20 7.10 3.02
C LEU A 104 7.42 6.18 3.12
N GLU A 105 7.67 5.57 4.27
CA GLU A 105 8.69 4.53 4.45
C GLU A 105 8.48 3.34 3.49
N ARG A 106 7.25 2.79 3.44
CA ARG A 106 6.94 1.66 2.58
C ARG A 106 7.09 1.98 1.10
N LEU A 107 6.61 3.14 0.66
CA LEU A 107 6.78 3.58 -0.73
C LEU A 107 8.25 3.93 -1.05
N GLY A 108 8.96 4.54 -0.11
CA GLY A 108 10.38 4.86 -0.25
C GLY A 108 11.31 3.65 -0.29
N ALA A 109 10.88 2.52 0.31
CA ALA A 109 11.63 1.26 0.30
C ALA A 109 11.55 0.50 -1.03
N ASP A 110 10.49 0.70 -1.83
CA ASP A 110 10.28 0.04 -3.12
C ASP A 110 9.76 1.03 -4.17
N ARG A 111 10.70 1.56 -4.98
CA ARG A 111 10.38 2.54 -6.03
C ARG A 111 9.48 1.95 -7.12
N ASP A 112 9.67 0.69 -7.49
CA ASP A 112 8.84 0.04 -8.50
C ASP A 112 7.39 -0.07 -8.00
N LEU A 113 7.21 -0.41 -6.73
CA LEU A 113 5.89 -0.41 -6.08
C LEU A 113 5.27 0.99 -6.06
N ALA A 114 6.05 2.02 -5.71
CA ALA A 114 5.57 3.40 -5.71
C ALA A 114 5.11 3.83 -7.11
N VAL A 115 5.84 3.48 -8.17
CA VAL A 115 5.43 3.74 -9.56
C VAL A 115 4.12 3.06 -9.88
N VAL A 116 3.95 1.78 -9.52
CA VAL A 116 2.69 1.05 -9.75
C VAL A 116 1.52 1.75 -9.06
N PHE A 117 1.68 2.18 -7.82
CA PHE A 117 0.62 2.84 -7.05
C PHE A 117 0.30 4.26 -7.55
N GLN A 118 1.32 5.02 -7.94
CA GLN A 118 1.13 6.43 -8.30
C GLN A 118 0.80 6.64 -9.79
N VAL A 119 1.20 5.74 -10.66
CA VAL A 119 1.06 5.89 -12.11
C VAL A 119 0.10 4.85 -12.68
N GLU A 120 0.42 3.57 -12.53
CA GLU A 120 -0.28 2.51 -13.25
C GLU A 120 -1.73 2.32 -12.79
N LEU A 121 -1.98 2.39 -11.47
CA LEU A 121 -3.32 2.31 -10.92
C LEU A 121 -4.20 3.52 -11.27
N ARG A 122 -3.59 4.67 -11.52
CA ARG A 122 -4.30 5.90 -11.90
C ARG A 122 -4.49 6.06 -13.40
N GLY A 123 -3.84 5.22 -14.21
CA GLY A 123 -3.90 5.29 -15.66
C GLY A 123 -5.26 4.95 -16.26
N SER A 124 -6.24 4.49 -15.46
CA SER A 124 -7.58 4.13 -15.91
C SER A 124 -8.64 4.45 -14.88
N THR A 125 -9.72 5.12 -15.30
CA THR A 125 -10.91 5.36 -14.46
C THR A 125 -11.51 4.05 -13.94
N LYS A 126 -11.50 3.00 -14.75
CA LYS A 126 -11.95 1.65 -14.36
C LYS A 126 -11.13 1.14 -13.18
N PHE A 127 -9.80 1.17 -13.29
CA PHE A 127 -8.93 0.76 -12.20
C PHE A 127 -9.17 1.58 -10.94
N MET A 128 -9.25 2.91 -11.07
CA MET A 128 -9.55 3.79 -9.94
C MET A 128 -10.85 3.43 -9.22
N GLN A 129 -11.89 3.02 -9.95
CA GLN A 129 -13.17 2.63 -9.37
C GLN A 129 -13.12 1.24 -8.72
N GLU A 130 -12.48 0.27 -9.35
CA GLU A 130 -12.39 -1.11 -8.86
C GLU A 130 -11.43 -1.25 -7.67
N PHE A 131 -10.28 -0.57 -7.71
CA PHE A 131 -9.27 -0.60 -6.64
C PHE A 131 -9.61 0.24 -5.42
N SER A 132 -10.43 1.28 -5.57
CA SER A 132 -10.77 2.15 -4.43
C SER A 132 -11.78 1.53 -3.47
N ALA A 133 -12.35 0.34 -3.79
CA ALA A 133 -13.55 -0.11 -3.08
C ALA A 133 -13.30 -0.66 -1.67
N ALA A 134 -12.27 -1.46 -1.41
CA ALA A 134 -12.11 -2.11 -0.10
C ALA A 134 -10.86 -1.65 0.67
N GLY A 135 -9.66 -1.99 0.20
CA GLY A 135 -8.42 -1.72 0.93
C GLY A 135 -8.14 -0.24 1.12
N PHE A 136 -8.36 0.58 0.08
CA PHE A 136 -8.18 2.02 0.18
C PHE A 136 -9.20 2.68 1.12
N ALA A 137 -10.48 2.25 1.06
CA ALA A 137 -11.51 2.72 1.97
C ALA A 137 -11.19 2.35 3.43
N GLU A 138 -10.63 1.17 3.66
CA GLU A 138 -10.19 0.73 4.99
C GLU A 138 -9.02 1.58 5.51
N TYR A 139 -8.03 1.88 4.67
CA TYR A 139 -6.92 2.76 5.04
C TYR A 139 -7.42 4.18 5.40
N LEU A 140 -8.27 4.78 4.58
CA LEU A 140 -8.88 6.07 4.90
C LEU A 140 -9.74 6.01 6.18
N SER A 141 -10.40 4.89 6.44
CA SER A 141 -11.18 4.66 7.66
C SER A 141 -10.29 4.62 8.90
N LEU A 142 -9.10 4.04 8.81
CA LEU A 142 -8.10 4.04 9.88
C LEU A 142 -7.66 5.48 10.26
N LEU A 143 -7.35 6.30 9.27
CA LEU A 143 -6.99 7.71 9.46
C LEU A 143 -8.17 8.48 10.08
N ARG A 144 -9.37 8.31 9.53
CA ARG A 144 -10.59 8.96 10.00
C ARG A 144 -10.91 8.59 11.45
N ALA A 145 -10.89 7.31 11.79
CA ALA A 145 -11.18 6.85 13.16
C ALA A 145 -10.19 7.40 14.18
N THR A 146 -8.90 7.52 13.78
CA THR A 146 -7.86 8.13 14.63
C THR A 146 -8.14 9.61 14.83
N PHE A 147 -8.53 10.34 13.78
CA PHE A 147 -8.88 11.75 13.86
C PHE A 147 -10.13 11.99 14.72
N GLU A 148 -11.21 11.24 14.49
CA GLU A 148 -12.45 11.30 15.28
C GLU A 148 -12.19 11.03 16.78
N LYS A 149 -11.30 10.07 17.09
CA LYS A 149 -10.88 9.84 18.48
C LYS A 149 -10.19 11.07 19.09
N GLY A 150 -9.36 11.77 18.30
CA GLY A 150 -8.73 13.02 18.71
C GLY A 150 -9.75 14.15 18.92
N GLN A 151 -10.77 14.25 18.07
CA GLN A 151 -11.87 15.22 18.24
C GLN A 151 -12.66 14.97 19.54
N ARG A 152 -13.02 13.72 19.82
CA ARG A 152 -13.71 13.37 21.08
C ARG A 152 -12.90 13.70 22.32
N ARG A 153 -11.58 13.67 22.23
CA ARG A 153 -10.64 13.99 23.33
C ARG A 153 -10.26 15.47 23.39
N GLY A 154 -10.79 16.32 22.52
CA GLY A 154 -10.44 17.73 22.43
C GLY A 154 -9.02 18.02 21.92
N VAL A 155 -8.36 17.03 21.30
CA VAL A 155 -7.02 17.17 20.72
C VAL A 155 -7.10 17.84 19.33
N PHE A 156 -8.14 17.53 18.59
CA PHE A 156 -8.40 18.08 17.26
C PHE A 156 -9.69 18.89 17.25
N ARG A 157 -9.75 19.86 16.36
CA ARG A 157 -10.87 20.77 16.14
C ARG A 157 -12.11 19.97 15.78
N LYS A 158 -13.20 20.15 16.56
CA LYS A 158 -14.45 19.37 16.45
C LYS A 158 -15.27 19.73 15.23
N GLU A 159 -15.17 20.95 14.73
CA GLU A 159 -15.89 21.46 13.57
C GLU A 159 -15.37 20.93 12.24
N LEU A 160 -14.18 20.33 12.21
CA LEU A 160 -13.61 19.80 10.98
C LEU A 160 -14.27 18.47 10.60
N ASN A 161 -14.59 18.33 9.32
CA ASN A 161 -15.14 17.09 8.77
C ASN A 161 -14.04 16.00 8.71
N ALA A 162 -14.12 15.01 9.59
CA ALA A 162 -13.10 13.96 9.71
C ALA A 162 -12.88 13.15 8.40
N LYS A 163 -13.94 12.97 7.58
CA LYS A 163 -13.84 12.31 6.28
C LYS A 163 -13.03 13.16 5.28
N ALA A 164 -13.22 14.46 5.28
CA ALA A 164 -12.44 15.36 4.43
C ALA A 164 -11.00 15.45 4.90
N VAL A 165 -10.77 15.61 6.21
CA VAL A 165 -9.44 15.72 6.81
C VAL A 165 -8.59 14.47 6.55
N SER A 166 -9.18 13.26 6.66
CA SER A 166 -8.45 12.02 6.35
C SER A 166 -8.01 11.92 4.88
N LYS A 167 -8.85 12.42 3.95
CA LYS A 167 -8.49 12.50 2.53
C LYS A 167 -7.41 13.55 2.24
N ILE A 168 -7.46 14.69 2.94
CA ILE A 168 -6.42 15.74 2.81
C ILE A 168 -5.08 15.21 3.28
N LEU A 169 -5.03 14.53 4.43
CA LEU A 169 -3.78 13.92 4.91
C LEU A 169 -3.25 12.88 3.93
N PHE A 170 -4.12 11.96 3.48
CA PHE A 170 -3.73 10.98 2.47
C PHE A 170 -3.20 11.67 1.20
N GLY A 171 -3.92 12.65 0.64
CA GLY A 171 -3.51 13.34 -0.58
C GLY A 171 -2.19 14.08 -0.44
N ALA A 172 -1.90 14.66 0.73
CA ALA A 172 -0.63 15.31 0.99
C ALA A 172 0.54 14.31 0.99
N LEU A 173 0.39 13.16 1.66
CA LEU A 173 1.40 12.09 1.67
C LEU A 173 1.61 11.50 0.28
N ASP A 174 0.54 11.25 -0.40
CA ASP A 174 0.48 10.64 -1.71
C ASP A 174 1.13 11.54 -2.79
N GLU A 175 0.93 12.87 -2.72
CA GLU A 175 1.62 13.83 -3.57
C GLU A 175 3.14 13.86 -3.31
N MET A 176 3.59 13.67 -2.06
CA MET A 176 5.02 13.54 -1.78
C MET A 176 5.62 12.32 -2.48
N ALA A 177 4.91 11.20 -2.49
CA ALA A 177 5.36 10.00 -3.21
C ALA A 177 5.36 10.21 -4.73
N THR A 178 4.33 10.86 -5.29
CA THR A 178 4.25 11.20 -6.72
C THR A 178 5.44 12.07 -7.13
N ASN A 179 5.71 13.16 -6.40
CA ASN A 179 6.85 14.02 -6.68
C ASN A 179 8.18 13.29 -6.57
N TRP A 180 8.32 12.37 -5.62
CA TRP A 180 9.53 11.59 -5.44
C TRP A 180 9.83 10.68 -6.63
N ILE A 181 8.83 9.99 -7.19
CA ILE A 181 9.04 9.11 -8.35
C ILE A 181 9.32 9.86 -9.65
N ILE A 182 8.78 11.07 -9.84
CA ILE A 182 9.04 11.89 -11.02
C ILE A 182 10.29 12.76 -10.89
N SER A 183 10.81 12.95 -9.67
CA SER A 183 11.99 13.77 -9.42
C SER A 183 13.26 13.14 -10.00
N LYS A 184 14.07 13.97 -10.63
CA LYS A 184 15.44 13.60 -11.03
C LYS A 184 16.44 13.65 -9.86
N ARG A 185 16.03 14.21 -8.70
CA ARG A 185 16.88 14.32 -7.52
C ARG A 185 16.79 13.02 -6.72
N ASN A 186 17.95 12.53 -6.26
CA ASN A 186 17.99 11.40 -5.35
C ASN A 186 17.86 11.91 -3.91
N TYR A 187 16.71 11.70 -3.29
CA TYR A 187 16.45 12.00 -1.88
C TYR A 187 15.60 10.90 -1.24
N LYS A 188 15.67 10.81 0.07
CA LYS A 188 14.84 9.88 0.84
C LYS A 188 13.43 10.40 0.97
N LEU A 189 12.43 9.56 0.74
CA LEU A 189 11.02 9.95 0.81
C LEU A 189 10.53 10.07 2.26
N GLU A 190 11.02 9.22 3.17
CA GLU A 190 10.53 9.10 4.55
C GLU A 190 10.51 10.42 5.33
N PRO A 191 11.54 11.31 5.23
CA PRO A 191 11.54 12.56 5.98
C PRO A 191 10.41 13.52 5.61
N MET A 192 9.80 13.36 4.41
CA MET A 192 8.66 14.18 4.00
C MET A 192 7.42 13.96 4.85
N ALA A 193 7.31 12.82 5.52
CA ALA A 193 6.22 12.56 6.45
C ALA A 193 6.17 13.57 7.59
N GLU A 194 7.32 13.94 8.15
CA GLU A 194 7.37 14.92 9.24
C GLU A 194 6.97 16.32 8.76
N VAL A 195 7.42 16.72 7.56
CA VAL A 195 7.03 18.01 6.97
C VAL A 195 5.51 18.08 6.76
N VAL A 196 4.92 17.04 6.19
CA VAL A 196 3.47 16.95 6.00
C VAL A 196 2.75 17.01 7.35
N MET A 197 3.22 16.26 8.34
CA MET A 197 2.57 16.17 9.65
C MET A 197 2.70 17.45 10.46
N GLU A 198 3.78 18.19 10.32
CA GLU A 198 3.94 19.49 10.96
C GLU A 198 2.87 20.48 10.44
N VAL A 199 2.77 20.62 9.13
CA VAL A 199 1.78 21.51 8.50
C VAL A 199 0.35 21.05 8.84
N PHE A 200 0.09 19.74 8.71
CA PHE A 200 -1.23 19.17 8.95
C PHE A 200 -1.69 19.37 10.41
N LEU A 201 -0.85 19.01 11.38
CA LEU A 201 -1.23 19.09 12.81
C LEU A 201 -1.44 20.53 13.26
N ASN A 202 -0.66 21.48 12.77
CA ASN A 202 -0.85 22.89 13.08
C ASN A 202 -2.19 23.43 12.54
N GLY A 203 -2.71 22.86 11.43
CA GLY A 203 -4.01 23.22 10.88
C GLY A 203 -5.22 22.60 11.60
N VAL A 204 -5.05 21.42 12.21
CA VAL A 204 -6.18 20.64 12.77
C VAL A 204 -6.21 20.58 14.30
N SER A 205 -5.15 21.01 14.99
CA SER A 205 -5.12 21.03 16.46
C SER A 205 -6.13 22.02 17.03
N ALA A 206 -6.78 21.67 18.14
CA ALA A 206 -7.57 22.60 18.92
C ALA A 206 -6.63 23.67 19.52
N ARG A 207 -7.10 24.90 19.55
CA ARG A 207 -6.43 26.04 20.20
C ARG A 207 -6.68 26.02 21.69
#